data_ca78790238f9f776624cfb434201e18c
#
_entry.id   ca78790238f9f776624cfb434201e18c
#
_cell.length_a   1.000
_cell.length_b   1.000
_cell.length_c   1.000
_cell.angle_alpha   90.00
_cell.angle_beta   90.00
_cell.angle_gamma   90.00
#
_symmetry.space_group_name_H-M   'P 1'
#
loop_
_entity.id
_entity.type
_entity.pdbx_description
1 polymer ?
#
loop_
_entity_poly.entity_id
_entity_poly.type
_entity_poly.pdbx_seq_one_letter_code
_entity_poly.pdbx_strand_id
1 'polypeptide(L)'
;MPLTAIDRIEISELPARYADALDRLEPEELRDVFTDDAVWEVVDGRRLVGIDEIMEFMGRPEVHPGAHLMTNIYVGSVDEDADGGPVVRLRSRGVYPVGPSDPRNPTTVFYGRYDDEVVRTQTGWRIRHRRYQFGS
;
A
#
# COMPACT_ATOMS: atom_id res chain seq x y z
N MET A 1 4.16 23.74 2.14
CA MET A 1 5.53 23.36 2.53
C MET A 1 6.04 22.26 1.61
N PRO A 2 7.20 22.42 1.02
CA PRO A 2 7.77 21.35 0.22
C PRO A 2 8.17 20.18 1.12
N LEU A 3 8.16 18.98 0.54
CA LEU A 3 8.61 17.78 1.23
C LEU A 3 10.12 17.82 1.43
N THR A 4 10.58 17.43 2.61
CA THR A 4 12.01 17.24 2.86
C THR A 4 12.47 15.90 2.26
N ALA A 5 13.78 15.69 2.20
CA ALA A 5 14.33 14.39 1.78
C ALA A 5 13.88 13.27 2.73
N ILE A 6 13.83 13.55 4.02
CA ILE A 6 13.35 12.57 5.02
C ILE A 6 11.88 12.24 4.78
N ASP A 7 11.05 13.24 4.53
CA ASP A 7 9.63 13.01 4.19
C ASP A 7 9.50 12.06 3.00
N ARG A 8 10.28 12.30 1.94
CA ARG A 8 10.25 11.48 0.74
C ARG A 8 10.67 10.03 1.00
N ILE A 9 11.67 9.84 1.84
CA ILE A 9 12.13 8.50 2.25
C ILE A 9 11.02 7.78 3.00
N GLU A 10 10.45 8.41 4.02
CA GLU A 10 9.39 7.81 4.84
C GLU A 10 8.17 7.47 4.01
N ILE A 11 7.73 8.37 3.14
CA ILE A 11 6.59 8.14 2.25
C ILE A 11 6.88 6.97 1.31
N SER A 12 8.05 6.94 0.71
CA SER A 12 8.42 5.90 -0.27
C SER A 12 8.58 4.51 0.35
N GLU A 13 8.78 4.42 1.66
CA GLU A 13 8.85 3.12 2.35
C GLU A 13 7.47 2.50 2.59
N LEU A 14 6.40 3.28 2.56
CA LEU A 14 5.07 2.77 2.88
C LEU A 14 4.64 1.57 2.02
N PRO A 15 4.84 1.56 0.70
CA PRO A 15 4.50 0.39 -0.11
C PRO A 15 5.27 -0.87 0.29
N ALA A 16 6.55 -0.74 0.62
CA ALA A 16 7.36 -1.87 1.05
C ALA A 16 6.92 -2.39 2.42
N ARG A 17 6.59 -1.50 3.35
CA ARG A 17 6.07 -1.89 4.67
C ARG A 17 4.72 -2.60 4.55
N TYR A 18 3.86 -2.13 3.64
CA TYR A 18 2.60 -2.81 3.34
C TYR A 18 2.84 -4.25 2.86
N ALA A 19 3.68 -4.39 1.84
CA ALA A 19 4.00 -5.70 1.27
C ALA A 19 4.59 -6.65 2.31
N ASP A 20 5.50 -6.15 3.13
CA ASP A 20 6.18 -6.95 4.14
C ASP A 20 5.21 -7.43 5.24
N ALA A 21 4.29 -6.56 5.65
CA ALA A 21 3.26 -6.92 6.63
C ALA A 21 2.39 -8.08 6.14
N LEU A 22 2.02 -8.06 4.85
CA LEU A 22 1.23 -9.13 4.24
C LEU A 22 2.05 -10.41 4.11
N ASP A 23 3.26 -10.32 3.60
CA ASP A 23 4.10 -11.48 3.33
C ASP A 23 4.55 -12.19 4.60
N ARG A 24 4.76 -11.43 5.68
CA ARG A 24 5.12 -11.99 6.98
C ARG A 24 3.93 -12.41 7.83
N LEU A 25 2.71 -12.16 7.37
CA LEU A 25 1.48 -12.41 8.12
C LEU A 25 1.49 -11.66 9.47
N GLU A 26 1.86 -10.39 9.40
CA GLU A 26 1.89 -9.49 10.55
C GLU A 26 0.93 -8.30 10.29
N PRO A 27 -0.40 -8.54 10.24
CA PRO A 27 -1.35 -7.48 9.86
C PRO A 27 -1.34 -6.27 10.80
N GLU A 28 -0.91 -6.45 12.05
CA GLU A 28 -0.81 -5.34 13.01
C GLU A 28 0.16 -4.26 12.56
N GLU A 29 1.16 -4.61 11.76
CA GLU A 29 2.11 -3.65 11.19
C GLU A 29 1.45 -2.66 10.22
N LEU A 30 0.25 -2.98 9.74
CA LEU A 30 -0.50 -2.08 8.86
C LEU A 30 -0.95 -0.80 9.56
N ARG A 31 -0.97 -0.77 10.89
CA ARG A 31 -1.23 0.47 11.65
C ARG A 31 -0.14 1.52 11.43
N ASP A 32 1.05 1.11 11.05
CA ASP A 32 2.15 2.02 10.71
C ASP A 32 2.15 2.40 9.23
N VAL A 33 1.21 1.88 8.46
CA VAL A 33 1.08 2.15 7.02
C VAL A 33 -0.15 2.99 6.71
N PHE A 34 -1.28 2.70 7.36
CA PHE A 34 -2.58 3.30 7.06
C PHE A 34 -3.08 4.21 8.19
N THR A 35 -3.90 5.21 7.83
CA THR A 35 -4.70 5.95 8.81
C THR A 35 -5.79 5.03 9.36
N ASP A 36 -6.36 5.40 10.52
CA ASP A 36 -7.42 4.59 11.14
C ASP A 36 -8.68 4.50 10.26
N ASP A 37 -8.96 5.54 9.50
CA ASP A 37 -10.12 5.62 8.60
C ASP A 37 -9.78 5.32 7.14
N ALA A 38 -8.64 4.71 6.89
CA ALA A 38 -8.16 4.47 5.53
C ALA A 38 -9.13 3.63 4.70
N VAL A 39 -9.11 3.88 3.40
CA VAL A 39 -9.85 3.08 2.42
C VAL A 39 -8.84 2.37 1.52
N TRP A 40 -9.02 1.07 1.37
CA TRP A 40 -8.27 0.25 0.42
C TRP A 40 -9.26 -0.33 -0.60
N GLU A 41 -9.01 -0.12 -1.88
CA GLU A 41 -9.93 -0.62 -2.89
C GLU A 41 -9.22 -1.10 -4.15
N VAL A 42 -9.83 -2.10 -4.78
CA VAL A 42 -9.50 -2.53 -6.14
C VAL A 42 -10.47 -1.81 -7.08
N VAL A 43 -9.96 -1.23 -8.15
CA VAL A 43 -10.80 -0.59 -9.16
C VAL A 43 -11.79 -1.62 -9.71
N ASP A 44 -13.07 -1.28 -9.67
CA ASP A 44 -14.18 -2.16 -10.06
C ASP A 44 -14.26 -3.47 -9.26
N GLY A 45 -13.79 -3.44 -8.02
CA GLY A 45 -13.75 -4.63 -7.18
C GLY A 45 -13.98 -4.34 -5.71
N ARG A 46 -13.24 -5.07 -4.87
CA ARG A 46 -13.35 -5.01 -3.42
C ARG A 46 -13.02 -3.63 -2.87
N ARG A 47 -13.77 -3.25 -1.84
CA ARG A 47 -13.50 -2.03 -1.09
C ARG A 47 -13.52 -2.35 0.41
N LEU A 48 -12.47 -1.95 1.10
CA LEU A 48 -12.32 -2.11 2.54
C LEU A 48 -12.27 -0.71 3.16
N VAL A 49 -13.07 -0.48 4.19
CA VAL A 49 -13.18 0.82 4.84
C VAL A 49 -12.76 0.71 6.30
N GLY A 50 -11.72 1.44 6.66
CA GLY A 50 -11.16 1.47 8.00
C GLY A 50 -10.08 0.43 8.23
N ILE A 51 -9.18 0.74 9.15
CA ILE A 51 -8.01 -0.10 9.44
C ILE A 51 -8.39 -1.51 9.90
N ASP A 52 -9.50 -1.65 10.64
CA ASP A 52 -9.90 -2.96 11.14
C ASP A 52 -10.32 -3.89 10.01
N GLU A 53 -11.07 -3.39 9.02
CA GLU A 53 -11.43 -4.18 7.83
C GLU A 53 -10.19 -4.53 7.01
N ILE A 54 -9.27 -3.58 6.88
CA ILE A 54 -8.04 -3.79 6.12
C ILE A 54 -7.20 -4.88 6.78
N MET A 55 -6.96 -4.78 8.09
CA MET A 55 -6.15 -5.77 8.81
C MET A 55 -6.80 -7.16 8.80
N GLU A 56 -8.11 -7.22 8.94
CA GLU A 56 -8.83 -8.50 8.96
C GLU A 56 -8.68 -9.20 7.60
N PHE A 57 -8.89 -8.49 6.50
CA PHE A 57 -8.76 -9.07 5.17
C PHE A 57 -7.30 -9.39 4.83
N MET A 58 -6.39 -8.46 5.08
CA MET A 58 -4.97 -8.64 4.73
C MET A 58 -4.26 -9.68 5.61
N GLY A 59 -4.82 -9.98 6.76
CA GLY A 59 -4.30 -11.03 7.64
C GLY A 59 -4.68 -12.45 7.24
N ARG A 60 -5.46 -12.63 6.19
CA ARG A 60 -5.88 -13.96 5.72
C ARG A 60 -4.85 -14.52 4.74
N PRO A 61 -4.11 -15.57 5.10
CA PRO A 61 -3.07 -16.10 4.21
C PRO A 61 -3.63 -16.67 2.90
N GLU A 62 -4.86 -17.16 2.90
CA GLU A 62 -5.48 -17.80 1.74
C GLU A 62 -5.85 -16.85 0.60
N VAL A 63 -5.87 -15.53 0.86
CA VAL A 63 -6.28 -14.54 -0.16
C VAL A 63 -5.09 -13.79 -0.78
N HIS A 64 -3.87 -14.12 -0.36
CA HIS A 64 -2.67 -13.41 -0.81
C HIS A 64 -1.65 -14.33 -1.44
N PRO A 65 -0.92 -13.84 -2.45
CA PRO A 65 0.28 -14.52 -2.91
C PRO A 65 1.34 -14.51 -1.80
N GLY A 66 2.27 -15.43 -1.85
CA GLY A 66 3.31 -15.54 -0.83
C GLY A 66 4.38 -14.46 -0.86
N ALA A 67 4.40 -13.62 -1.87
CA ALA A 67 5.38 -12.55 -1.97
C ALA A 67 4.83 -11.37 -2.78
N HIS A 68 5.18 -10.18 -2.35
CA HIS A 68 4.89 -8.93 -3.06
C HIS A 68 6.20 -8.18 -3.27
N LEU A 69 6.51 -7.86 -4.52
CA LEU A 69 7.64 -7.01 -4.85
C LEU A 69 7.09 -5.65 -5.26
N MET A 70 7.50 -4.61 -4.54
CA MET A 70 7.08 -3.24 -4.83
C MET A 70 8.18 -2.53 -5.59
N THR A 71 7.81 -1.86 -6.67
CA THR A 71 8.77 -1.20 -7.56
C THR A 71 8.17 0.07 -8.15
N ASN A 72 8.99 0.83 -8.86
CA ASN A 72 8.59 2.05 -9.56
C ASN A 72 7.87 3.04 -8.63
N ILE A 73 8.41 3.19 -7.43
CA ILE A 73 7.82 4.04 -6.39
C ILE A 73 8.25 5.48 -6.60
N TYR A 74 7.28 6.40 -6.71
CA TYR A 74 7.61 7.81 -6.83
C TYR A 74 6.46 8.70 -6.37
N VAL A 75 6.80 9.92 -5.98
CA VAL A 75 5.82 10.95 -5.65
C VAL A 75 5.34 11.59 -6.96
N GLY A 76 4.05 11.42 -7.25
CA GLY A 76 3.44 11.96 -8.47
C GLY A 76 3.10 13.44 -8.34
N SER A 77 2.54 13.83 -7.21
CA SER A 77 2.20 15.23 -6.93
C SER A 77 2.05 15.46 -5.42
N VAL A 78 2.11 16.71 -5.03
CA VAL A 78 1.82 17.14 -3.66
C VAL A 78 0.75 18.22 -3.72
N ASP A 79 -0.39 17.97 -3.08
CA ASP A 79 -1.53 18.87 -3.05
C ASP A 79 -1.81 19.32 -1.61
N GLU A 80 -2.79 20.18 -1.41
CA GLU A 80 -3.26 20.56 -0.09
C GLU A 80 -4.63 19.95 0.17
N ASP A 81 -4.83 19.45 1.39
CA ASP A 81 -6.13 19.01 1.87
C ASP A 81 -6.99 20.20 2.29
N ALA A 82 -8.27 19.96 2.58
CA ALA A 82 -9.21 21.01 3.00
C ALA A 82 -8.77 21.73 4.27
N ASP A 83 -7.99 21.06 5.13
CA ASP A 83 -7.43 21.65 6.36
C ASP A 83 -6.08 22.33 6.15
N GLY A 84 -5.57 22.39 4.91
CA GLY A 84 -4.27 22.96 4.57
C GLY A 84 -3.09 22.02 4.71
N GLY A 85 -3.30 20.79 5.17
CA GLY A 85 -2.24 19.80 5.28
C GLY A 85 -1.84 19.23 3.92
N PRO A 86 -0.61 18.70 3.79
CA PRO A 86 -0.16 18.13 2.53
C PRO A 86 -0.84 16.79 2.24
N VAL A 87 -1.23 16.58 0.98
CA VAL A 87 -1.69 15.30 0.46
C VAL A 87 -0.74 14.89 -0.64
N VAL A 88 -0.04 13.80 -0.43
CA VAL A 88 0.96 13.30 -1.37
C VAL A 88 0.34 12.18 -2.20
N ARG A 89 0.43 12.32 -3.52
CA ARG A 89 0.03 11.25 -4.45
C ARG A 89 1.24 10.38 -4.72
N LEU A 90 1.23 9.18 -4.17
CA LEU A 90 2.31 8.22 -4.32
C LEU A 90 1.90 7.15 -5.32
N ARG A 91 2.79 6.84 -6.24
CA ARG A 91 2.58 5.78 -7.22
C ARG A 91 3.58 4.67 -7.03
N SER A 92 3.13 3.46 -7.25
CA SER A 92 3.99 2.28 -7.21
C SER A 92 3.41 1.16 -8.05
N ARG A 93 4.22 0.13 -8.28
CA ARG A 93 3.78 -1.08 -8.94
C ARG A 93 4.08 -2.27 -8.07
N GLY A 94 3.18 -3.24 -8.10
CA GLY A 94 3.37 -4.50 -7.43
C GLY A 94 3.56 -5.62 -8.44
N VAL A 95 4.49 -6.53 -8.14
CA VAL A 95 4.70 -7.76 -8.91
C VAL A 95 4.65 -8.90 -7.90
N TYR A 96 3.81 -9.90 -8.14
CA TYR A 96 3.69 -11.01 -7.21
C TYR A 96 3.44 -12.32 -7.92
N PRO A 97 4.26 -13.35 -7.56
CA PRO A 97 4.06 -14.68 -8.09
C PRO A 97 2.90 -15.36 -7.37
N VAL A 98 2.10 -16.12 -8.13
CA VAL A 98 1.03 -16.95 -7.61
C VAL A 98 1.17 -18.33 -8.21
N GLY A 99 1.00 -19.37 -7.42
CA GLY A 99 1.09 -20.72 -7.92
C GLY A 99 1.39 -21.73 -6.83
N PRO A 100 1.86 -22.92 -7.22
CA PRO A 100 2.16 -23.96 -6.27
C PRO A 100 3.26 -23.55 -5.29
N SER A 101 3.37 -24.28 -4.21
CA SER A 101 4.18 -23.95 -3.05
C SER A 101 5.70 -23.88 -3.27
N ASP A 102 6.19 -24.15 -4.47
CA ASP A 102 7.62 -23.97 -4.77
C ASP A 102 7.87 -22.54 -5.27
N PRO A 103 8.46 -21.65 -4.43
CA PRO A 103 8.70 -20.26 -4.81
C PRO A 103 9.73 -20.11 -5.93
N ARG A 104 10.49 -21.18 -6.22
CA ARG A 104 11.48 -21.18 -7.31
C ARG A 104 10.83 -21.39 -8.68
N ASN A 105 9.57 -21.79 -8.70
CA ASN A 105 8.86 -22.13 -9.92
C ASN A 105 7.39 -21.74 -9.87
N PRO A 106 7.08 -20.45 -9.78
CA PRO A 106 5.70 -19.98 -9.75
C PRO A 106 5.02 -20.22 -11.09
N THR A 107 3.74 -20.58 -11.08
CA THR A 107 2.98 -20.83 -12.32
C THR A 107 2.53 -19.55 -13.00
N THR A 108 2.29 -18.49 -12.23
CA THR A 108 1.76 -17.23 -12.76
C THR A 108 2.40 -16.07 -12.01
N VAL A 109 2.66 -15.00 -12.74
CA VAL A 109 3.10 -13.74 -12.14
C VAL A 109 2.05 -12.69 -12.45
N PHE A 110 1.49 -12.11 -11.41
CA PHE A 110 0.57 -10.97 -11.52
C PHE A 110 1.31 -9.67 -11.32
N TYR A 111 0.79 -8.61 -11.90
CA TYR A 111 1.29 -7.27 -11.68
C TYR A 111 0.13 -6.28 -11.71
N GLY A 112 0.34 -5.16 -11.08
CA GLY A 112 -0.64 -4.10 -11.05
C GLY A 112 -0.02 -2.81 -10.54
N ARG A 113 -0.86 -1.79 -10.43
CA ARG A 113 -0.40 -0.48 -9.98
C ARG A 113 -1.22 -0.02 -8.78
N TYR A 114 -0.56 0.76 -7.93
CA TYR A 114 -1.15 1.41 -6.78
C TYR A 114 -1.09 2.92 -6.96
N ASP A 115 -2.19 3.57 -6.64
CA ASP A 115 -2.29 5.02 -6.52
C ASP A 115 -2.72 5.32 -5.09
N ASP A 116 -1.87 6.01 -4.34
CA ASP A 116 -2.08 6.25 -2.92
C ASP A 116 -2.22 7.74 -2.62
N GLU A 117 -3.12 8.06 -1.71
CA GLU A 117 -3.12 9.34 -1.01
C GLU A 117 -2.43 9.16 0.32
N VAL A 118 -1.36 9.92 0.54
CA VAL A 118 -0.56 9.86 1.75
C VAL A 118 -0.67 11.19 2.50
N VAL A 119 -0.93 11.13 3.78
CA VAL A 119 -1.10 12.31 4.63
C VAL A 119 -0.19 12.22 5.84
N ARG A 120 0.16 13.39 6.40
CA ARG A 120 0.92 13.45 7.64
C ARG A 120 -0.04 13.31 8.82
N THR A 121 0.32 12.43 9.76
CA THR A 121 -0.38 12.26 11.04
C THR A 121 0.55 12.62 12.18
N GLN A 122 0.06 12.55 13.41
CA GLN A 122 0.87 12.83 14.60
C GLN A 122 2.01 11.81 14.78
N THR A 123 1.85 10.61 14.20
CA THR A 123 2.83 9.52 14.33
C THR A 123 3.66 9.29 13.07
N GLY A 124 3.45 10.10 12.03
CA GLY A 124 4.19 10.00 10.78
C GLY A 124 3.30 10.00 9.55
N TRP A 125 3.88 9.70 8.42
CA TRP A 125 3.15 9.61 7.16
C TRP A 125 2.37 8.30 7.08
N ARG A 126 1.12 8.39 6.60
CA ARG A 126 0.22 7.22 6.49
C ARG A 126 -0.57 7.31 5.20
N ILE A 127 -0.91 6.15 4.64
CA ILE A 127 -1.82 6.06 3.49
C ILE A 127 -3.24 6.22 4.01
N ARG A 128 -3.95 7.21 3.46
CA ARG A 128 -5.36 7.46 3.74
C ARG A 128 -6.27 6.75 2.74
N HIS A 129 -5.83 6.62 1.49
CA HIS A 129 -6.59 5.95 0.45
C HIS A 129 -5.62 5.21 -0.47
N ARG A 130 -5.83 3.93 -0.65
CA ARG A 130 -5.05 3.10 -1.55
C ARG A 130 -5.96 2.52 -2.61
N ARG A 131 -5.62 2.74 -3.88
CA ARG A 131 -6.33 2.17 -5.02
C ARG A 131 -5.40 1.26 -5.79
N TYR A 132 -5.88 0.05 -6.04
CA TYR A 132 -5.14 -0.95 -6.81
C TYR A 132 -5.86 -1.24 -8.12
N GLN A 133 -5.10 -1.37 -9.20
CA GLN A 133 -5.62 -1.77 -10.49
C GLN A 133 -4.75 -2.90 -11.03
N PHE A 134 -5.38 -4.03 -11.40
CA PHE A 134 -4.69 -5.12 -12.06
C PHE A 134 -4.20 -4.70 -13.45
N GLY A 135 -3.01 -5.19 -13.80
CA GLY A 135 -2.41 -4.93 -15.09
C GLY A 135 -1.68 -3.58 -15.14
N SER A 136 -1.56 -3.07 -16.32
CA SER A 136 -0.78 -1.85 -16.57
C SER A 136 -1.45 -0.58 -16.01
#